data_42f6abab8c040cdc2abc9f080578588d
#
_entry.id   42f6abab8c040cdc2abc9f080578588d
#
_cell.length_a   1.000
_cell.length_b   1.000
_cell.length_c   1.000
_cell.angle_alpha   90.00
_cell.angle_beta   90.00
_cell.angle_gamma   90.00
#
_symmetry.space_group_name_H-M   'P 1'
#
loop_
_entity.id
_entity.type
_entity.pdbx_description
1 polymer ?
#
loop_
_entity_poly.entity_id
_entity_poly.type
_entity_poly.pdbx_seq_one_letter_code
_entity_poly.pdbx_strand_id
1 'polypeptide(L)'
;MAQFFIRRPVFAWVIAIIIMLCGLMSINSLPVSQYPDVSPPQIAISATYPGADAETLENSVTQVIEQQLTGLDGLLYFSSTSSASGSVSINVTFEQGTDPDIAQVQVQNKVQQAESRLPSAVTAQGVTVKKSQSSFLLIVGLYDESDKATMADISDYLVSNLQDPLSRIEGVGDVQVFGSEYAMRIWLDPTKLASFSLMPSDVQTAIEAQNTQVSAGKIGDLPAAADQQLTATVKAQSRLQTPEQFRNIILKSDSSGALVRLGDVARVELGNEDYSASAHLNGHPAAGIAVKLAAGANALSTAKLVKAKVAEYQSAMPQGYKVAYPKDSTDFINISIEEVVKTLFEAVALVVVVMFVFLQNLRTTLIPTITVPVVLLGTFGVLAAFGYSINTLTLFGMVLAIGLLVDDAIVVVENVERVMREDKLPPREATEKSMREITGALVGIALVLSAVFLPMAFFGGSTGVIYRQFSITVVSSMVLSVVLALTLAPALCATLLKPAHDAQTDTGLLGKFNRGYDRLQAKYADKVGAVIHRPTRYLLLYGLLLIAAAVMYLRLPTGFLPNEDQGSVMVQYTLPAGATNARTS
;
A
#
# COMPACT_ATOMS: atom_id res chain seq x y z
N MET A 1 21.98 -20.36 31.36
CA MET A 1 21.90 -20.32 29.89
C MET A 1 23.26 -19.95 29.30
N ALA A 2 23.83 -18.77 29.60
CA ALA A 2 25.11 -18.30 29.05
C ALA A 2 26.28 -19.30 29.23
N GLN A 3 26.42 -19.95 30.39
CA GLN A 3 27.48 -20.93 30.63
C GLN A 3 27.52 -22.11 29.64
N PHE A 4 26.36 -22.52 29.09
CA PHE A 4 26.30 -23.58 28.08
C PHE A 4 26.97 -23.10 26.78
N PHE A 5 26.68 -21.89 26.34
CA PHE A 5 27.23 -21.33 25.09
C PHE A 5 28.71 -20.94 25.22
N ILE A 6 29.15 -20.49 26.41
CA ILE A 6 30.57 -20.25 26.70
C ILE A 6 31.37 -21.54 26.54
N ARG A 7 30.80 -22.67 27.00
CA ARG A 7 31.45 -23.98 26.90
C ARG A 7 31.38 -24.60 25.52
N ARG A 8 30.34 -24.24 24.73
CA ARG A 8 30.07 -24.79 23.40
C ARG A 8 29.77 -23.68 22.40
N PRO A 9 30.75 -22.86 22.03
CA PRO A 9 30.54 -21.68 21.20
C PRO A 9 29.95 -21.98 19.80
N VAL A 10 30.18 -23.19 19.28
CA VAL A 10 29.63 -23.64 18.00
C VAL A 10 28.11 -23.58 17.98
N PHE A 11 27.42 -23.91 19.08
CA PHE A 11 25.96 -23.82 19.16
C PHE A 11 25.46 -22.40 19.06
N ALA A 12 26.19 -21.41 19.61
CA ALA A 12 25.83 -20.01 19.49
C ALA A 12 25.92 -19.53 18.02
N TRP A 13 26.97 -19.93 17.31
CA TRP A 13 27.14 -19.66 15.88
C TRP A 13 26.03 -20.30 15.04
N VAL A 14 25.68 -21.56 15.30
CA VAL A 14 24.60 -22.25 14.57
C VAL A 14 23.27 -21.52 14.74
N ILE A 15 22.93 -21.11 15.96
CA ILE A 15 21.70 -20.34 16.22
C ILE A 15 21.73 -19.00 15.48
N ALA A 16 22.86 -18.28 15.54
CA ALA A 16 23.00 -16.99 14.86
C ALA A 16 22.86 -17.14 13.33
N ILE A 17 23.46 -18.17 12.74
CA ILE A 17 23.36 -18.45 11.30
C ILE A 17 21.92 -18.82 10.91
N ILE A 18 21.22 -19.63 11.73
CA ILE A 18 19.81 -19.98 11.48
C ILE A 18 18.95 -18.71 11.50
N ILE A 19 19.13 -17.83 12.50
CA ILE A 19 18.41 -16.56 12.59
C ILE A 19 18.67 -15.70 11.35
N MET A 20 19.93 -15.57 10.92
CA MET A 20 20.30 -14.81 9.72
C MET A 20 19.68 -15.40 8.44
N LEU A 21 19.71 -16.72 8.27
CA LEU A 21 19.13 -17.39 7.09
C LEU A 21 17.62 -17.23 7.05
N CYS A 22 16.93 -17.42 8.18
CA CYS A 22 15.49 -17.17 8.27
C CYS A 22 15.15 -15.72 7.91
N GLY A 23 15.91 -14.74 8.42
CA GLY A 23 15.72 -13.35 8.10
C GLY A 23 15.96 -13.01 6.63
N LEU A 24 17.02 -13.56 6.04
CA LEU A 24 17.36 -13.35 4.63
C LEU A 24 16.28 -13.93 3.70
N MET A 25 15.76 -15.11 4.03
CA MET A 25 14.64 -15.70 3.29
C MET A 25 13.37 -14.84 3.42
N SER A 26 13.12 -14.29 4.61
CA SER A 26 11.95 -13.47 4.89
C SER A 26 11.96 -12.15 4.12
N ILE A 27 13.11 -11.51 3.91
CA ILE A 27 13.21 -10.25 3.12
C ILE A 27 12.62 -10.43 1.71
N ASN A 28 12.86 -11.57 1.08
CA ASN A 28 12.34 -11.83 -0.26
C ASN A 28 10.83 -12.12 -0.32
N SER A 29 10.25 -12.55 0.80
CA SER A 29 8.83 -12.91 0.89
C SER A 29 7.95 -11.81 1.47
N LEU A 30 8.55 -10.83 2.18
CA LEU A 30 7.81 -9.75 2.79
C LEU A 30 7.26 -8.77 1.74
N PRO A 31 5.99 -8.37 1.83
CA PRO A 31 5.47 -7.30 1.00
C PRO A 31 6.17 -5.99 1.31
N VAL A 32 6.39 -5.18 0.27
CA VAL A 32 7.01 -3.86 0.38
C VAL A 32 5.97 -2.81 0.05
N SER A 33 5.79 -1.85 0.94
CA SER A 33 4.85 -0.74 0.79
C SER A 33 5.44 0.53 1.42
N GLN A 34 4.86 1.70 1.13
CA GLN A 34 5.29 2.96 1.77
C GLN A 34 4.94 2.96 3.26
N TYR A 35 3.69 2.66 3.56
CA TYR A 35 3.13 2.55 4.91
C TYR A 35 2.40 1.22 5.07
N PRO A 36 2.16 0.77 6.31
CA PRO A 36 1.20 -0.30 6.54
C PRO A 36 -0.16 0.05 5.93
N ASP A 37 -0.95 -0.95 5.56
CA ASP A 37 -2.32 -0.72 5.13
C ASP A 37 -3.16 -0.26 6.33
N VAL A 38 -3.32 1.05 6.42
CA VAL A 38 -4.03 1.72 7.51
C VAL A 38 -5.47 2.08 7.15
N SER A 39 -5.82 1.93 5.87
CA SER A 39 -7.16 2.23 5.38
C SER A 39 -8.15 1.19 5.89
N PRO A 40 -9.24 1.59 6.54
CA PRO A 40 -10.32 0.67 6.84
C PRO A 40 -10.83 0.02 5.54
N PRO A 41 -11.21 -1.27 5.57
CA PRO A 41 -11.77 -1.93 4.39
C PRO A 41 -13.00 -1.17 3.88
N GLN A 42 -13.05 -0.96 2.57
CA GLN A 42 -14.16 -0.27 1.92
C GLN A 42 -14.73 -1.11 0.79
N ILE A 43 -16.06 -1.08 0.68
CA ILE A 43 -16.80 -1.70 -0.42
C ILE A 43 -17.54 -0.57 -1.16
N ALA A 44 -17.28 -0.45 -2.46
CA ALA A 44 -17.98 0.51 -3.32
C ALA A 44 -19.14 -0.17 -4.03
N ILE A 45 -20.29 0.48 -3.98
CA ILE A 45 -21.50 0.12 -4.74
C ILE A 45 -21.65 1.20 -5.82
N SER A 46 -21.83 0.80 -7.06
CA SER A 46 -22.06 1.72 -8.18
C SER A 46 -23.29 1.29 -8.95
N ALA A 47 -24.14 2.25 -9.28
CA ALA A 47 -25.34 2.06 -10.11
C ALA A 47 -25.50 3.26 -11.06
N THR A 48 -26.12 3.03 -12.21
CA THR A 48 -26.42 4.09 -13.18
C THR A 48 -27.90 4.10 -13.50
N TYR A 49 -28.51 5.28 -13.46
CA TYR A 49 -29.88 5.52 -13.89
C TYR A 49 -29.87 6.56 -15.02
N PRO A 50 -29.82 6.13 -16.28
CA PRO A 50 -29.70 7.06 -17.42
C PRO A 50 -30.85 8.07 -17.47
N GLY A 51 -30.49 9.35 -17.58
CA GLY A 51 -31.45 10.45 -17.70
C GLY A 51 -32.11 10.91 -16.39
N ALA A 52 -31.79 10.31 -15.26
CA ALA A 52 -32.28 10.77 -13.96
C ALA A 52 -31.43 11.95 -13.46
N ASP A 53 -32.10 12.93 -12.84
CA ASP A 53 -31.44 13.99 -12.08
C ASP A 53 -30.98 13.46 -10.70
N ALA A 54 -30.18 14.26 -9.99
CA ALA A 54 -29.60 13.84 -8.71
C ALA A 54 -30.67 13.58 -7.63
N GLU A 55 -31.76 14.34 -7.59
CA GLU A 55 -32.85 14.17 -6.63
C GLU A 55 -33.66 12.89 -6.89
N THR A 56 -34.03 12.67 -8.14
CA THR A 56 -34.69 11.43 -8.58
C THR A 56 -33.82 10.21 -8.26
N LEU A 57 -32.53 10.33 -8.51
CA LEU A 57 -31.54 9.27 -8.27
C LEU A 57 -31.40 8.97 -6.76
N GLU A 58 -31.33 10.01 -5.93
CA GLU A 58 -31.30 9.87 -4.49
C GLU A 58 -32.52 9.13 -3.96
N ASN A 59 -33.71 9.57 -4.34
CA ASN A 59 -34.98 9.05 -3.84
C ASN A 59 -35.28 7.62 -4.31
N SER A 60 -34.93 7.28 -5.57
CA SER A 60 -35.36 6.02 -6.19
C SER A 60 -34.29 4.92 -6.18
N VAL A 61 -33.00 5.27 -6.02
CA VAL A 61 -31.88 4.32 -6.05
C VAL A 61 -31.06 4.38 -4.77
N THR A 62 -30.51 5.55 -4.44
CA THR A 62 -29.55 5.69 -3.33
C THR A 62 -30.18 5.31 -2.01
N GLN A 63 -31.31 5.91 -1.63
CA GLN A 63 -32.00 5.63 -0.37
C GLN A 63 -32.53 4.20 -0.30
N VAL A 64 -32.95 3.62 -1.44
CA VAL A 64 -33.42 2.23 -1.49
C VAL A 64 -32.28 1.25 -1.15
N ILE A 65 -31.08 1.49 -1.64
CA ILE A 65 -29.90 0.68 -1.32
C ILE A 65 -29.48 0.93 0.12
N GLU A 66 -29.35 2.19 0.54
CA GLU A 66 -28.92 2.57 1.91
C GLU A 66 -29.78 1.92 3.00
N GLN A 67 -31.10 1.87 2.80
CA GLN A 67 -32.02 1.23 3.75
C GLN A 67 -31.69 -0.26 3.98
N GLN A 68 -31.12 -0.94 3.01
CA GLN A 68 -30.74 -2.35 3.14
C GLN A 68 -29.34 -2.52 3.78
N LEU A 69 -28.46 -1.51 3.72
CA LEU A 69 -27.09 -1.60 4.26
C LEU A 69 -27.05 -1.61 5.80
N THR A 70 -28.16 -1.45 6.47
CA THR A 70 -28.23 -1.53 7.93
C THR A 70 -28.00 -2.96 8.42
N GLY A 71 -27.31 -3.12 9.57
CA GLY A 71 -27.04 -4.42 10.20
C GLY A 71 -25.95 -5.24 9.49
N LEU A 72 -25.00 -4.58 8.82
CA LEU A 72 -23.75 -5.19 8.36
C LEU A 72 -22.78 -5.31 9.53
N ASP A 73 -22.12 -6.46 9.66
CA ASP A 73 -21.14 -6.68 10.72
C ASP A 73 -19.89 -5.82 10.48
N GLY A 74 -19.45 -5.12 11.53
CA GLY A 74 -18.28 -4.25 11.47
C GLY A 74 -18.46 -2.98 10.64
N LEU A 75 -19.70 -2.59 10.31
CA LEU A 75 -19.99 -1.33 9.61
C LEU A 75 -19.63 -0.13 10.51
N LEU A 76 -18.75 0.75 10.02
CA LEU A 76 -18.47 2.05 10.66
C LEU A 76 -19.42 3.13 10.16
N TYR A 77 -19.42 3.37 8.88
CA TYR A 77 -20.29 4.33 8.19
C TYR A 77 -20.34 4.03 6.70
N PHE A 78 -21.26 4.66 6.02
CA PHE A 78 -21.26 4.74 4.56
C PHE A 78 -21.48 6.18 4.12
N SER A 79 -21.03 6.50 2.92
CA SER A 79 -21.25 7.80 2.27
C SER A 79 -21.72 7.56 0.84
N SER A 80 -22.70 8.36 0.42
CA SER A 80 -23.31 8.22 -0.89
C SER A 80 -23.22 9.51 -1.68
N THR A 81 -23.05 9.39 -2.98
CA THR A 81 -23.07 10.49 -3.92
C THR A 81 -24.00 10.16 -5.07
N SER A 82 -25.00 11.03 -5.28
CA SER A 82 -25.92 10.98 -6.44
C SER A 82 -25.57 12.11 -7.38
N SER A 83 -25.16 11.79 -8.60
CA SER A 83 -24.71 12.76 -9.59
C SER A 83 -25.82 13.14 -10.55
N ALA A 84 -25.83 14.39 -11.00
CA ALA A 84 -26.72 14.85 -12.08
C ALA A 84 -26.46 14.16 -13.44
N SER A 85 -25.36 13.41 -13.57
CA SER A 85 -25.10 12.54 -14.74
C SER A 85 -25.83 11.19 -14.68
N GLY A 86 -26.64 10.94 -13.64
CA GLY A 86 -27.36 9.68 -13.48
C GLY A 86 -26.55 8.58 -12.81
N SER A 87 -25.40 8.88 -12.19
CA SER A 87 -24.56 7.89 -11.50
C SER A 87 -24.69 7.97 -9.99
N VAL A 88 -24.74 6.80 -9.33
CA VAL A 88 -24.71 6.62 -7.88
C VAL A 88 -23.40 5.94 -7.48
N SER A 89 -22.77 6.45 -6.44
CA SER A 89 -21.63 5.81 -5.78
C SER A 89 -21.88 5.78 -4.28
N ILE A 90 -21.88 4.58 -3.67
CA ILE A 90 -22.00 4.39 -2.23
C ILE A 90 -20.75 3.70 -1.73
N ASN A 91 -20.00 4.34 -0.85
CA ASN A 91 -18.81 3.78 -0.23
C ASN A 91 -19.14 3.32 1.19
N VAL A 92 -19.08 2.03 1.43
CA VAL A 92 -19.35 1.38 2.73
C VAL A 92 -18.01 1.11 3.41
N THR A 93 -17.77 1.72 4.56
CA THR A 93 -16.51 1.62 5.33
C THR A 93 -16.71 0.75 6.55
N PHE A 94 -15.83 -0.22 6.74
CA PHE A 94 -15.87 -1.21 7.82
C PHE A 94 -14.79 -0.95 8.87
N GLU A 95 -14.93 -1.56 10.04
CA GLU A 95 -13.94 -1.53 11.09
C GLU A 95 -12.60 -2.15 10.61
N GLN A 96 -11.51 -1.61 11.14
CA GLN A 96 -10.18 -2.13 10.86
C GLN A 96 -10.05 -3.59 11.34
N GLY A 97 -9.61 -4.48 10.43
CA GLY A 97 -9.49 -5.92 10.68
C GLY A 97 -10.68 -6.74 10.20
N THR A 98 -11.73 -6.10 9.66
CA THR A 98 -12.81 -6.80 8.94
C THR A 98 -12.24 -7.41 7.66
N ASP A 99 -12.59 -8.67 7.37
CA ASP A 99 -12.20 -9.33 6.13
C ASP A 99 -12.95 -8.70 4.94
N PRO A 100 -12.23 -8.12 3.95
CA PRO A 100 -12.86 -7.45 2.82
C PRO A 100 -13.67 -8.38 1.92
N ASP A 101 -13.34 -9.67 1.86
CA ASP A 101 -14.08 -10.67 1.06
C ASP A 101 -15.42 -10.97 1.70
N ILE A 102 -15.45 -11.16 3.02
CA ILE A 102 -16.69 -11.36 3.77
C ILE A 102 -17.55 -10.09 3.71
N ALA A 103 -16.96 -8.92 3.89
CA ALA A 103 -17.66 -7.63 3.79
C ALA A 103 -18.32 -7.45 2.41
N GLN A 104 -17.59 -7.76 1.32
CA GLN A 104 -18.13 -7.68 -0.03
C GLN A 104 -19.33 -8.61 -0.21
N VAL A 105 -19.26 -9.86 0.26
CA VAL A 105 -20.37 -10.82 0.19
C VAL A 105 -21.59 -10.33 0.97
N GLN A 106 -21.38 -9.78 2.17
CA GLN A 106 -22.48 -9.22 2.96
C GLN A 106 -23.15 -8.03 2.25
N VAL A 107 -22.36 -7.09 1.73
CA VAL A 107 -22.87 -5.94 0.96
C VAL A 107 -23.60 -6.42 -0.30
N GLN A 108 -23.04 -7.37 -1.05
CA GLN A 108 -23.68 -7.95 -2.24
C GLN A 108 -25.06 -8.55 -1.92
N ASN A 109 -25.16 -9.30 -0.82
CA ASN A 109 -26.43 -9.88 -0.37
C ASN A 109 -27.46 -8.80 -0.02
N LYS A 110 -27.03 -7.69 0.59
CA LYS A 110 -27.90 -6.56 0.91
C LYS A 110 -28.36 -5.81 -0.34
N VAL A 111 -27.48 -5.60 -1.30
CA VAL A 111 -27.79 -4.98 -2.60
C VAL A 111 -28.81 -5.84 -3.38
N GLN A 112 -28.66 -7.17 -3.40
CA GLN A 112 -29.62 -8.06 -4.03
C GLN A 112 -31.02 -7.96 -3.42
N GLN A 113 -31.14 -7.73 -2.13
CA GLN A 113 -32.42 -7.48 -1.49
C GLN A 113 -33.06 -6.15 -1.94
N ALA A 114 -32.24 -5.16 -2.30
CA ALA A 114 -32.72 -3.89 -2.83
C ALA A 114 -33.17 -3.98 -4.30
N GLU A 115 -32.59 -4.86 -5.11
CA GLU A 115 -32.78 -4.93 -6.57
C GLU A 115 -34.25 -4.98 -7.01
N SER A 116 -35.08 -5.71 -6.28
CA SER A 116 -36.52 -5.81 -6.59
C SER A 116 -37.31 -4.50 -6.45
N ARG A 117 -36.72 -3.51 -5.76
CA ARG A 117 -37.30 -2.20 -5.48
C ARG A 117 -36.70 -1.11 -6.35
N LEU A 118 -35.63 -1.42 -7.10
CA LEU A 118 -34.96 -0.47 -7.99
C LEU A 118 -35.72 -0.31 -9.31
N PRO A 119 -35.62 0.86 -9.96
CA PRO A 119 -36.16 1.07 -11.31
C PRO A 119 -35.58 0.07 -12.31
N SER A 120 -36.41 -0.40 -13.25
CA SER A 120 -36.00 -1.39 -14.28
C SER A 120 -34.81 -0.92 -15.13
N ALA A 121 -34.68 0.39 -15.36
CA ALA A 121 -33.54 0.96 -16.08
C ALA A 121 -32.22 0.79 -15.32
N VAL A 122 -32.24 0.83 -13.97
CA VAL A 122 -31.08 0.58 -13.12
C VAL A 122 -30.72 -0.89 -13.08
N THR A 123 -31.71 -1.77 -12.90
CA THR A 123 -31.47 -3.22 -12.86
C THR A 123 -31.01 -3.77 -14.22
N ALA A 124 -31.45 -3.16 -15.34
CA ALA A 124 -30.97 -3.50 -16.68
C ALA A 124 -29.48 -3.15 -16.89
N GLN A 125 -29.02 -2.07 -16.29
CA GLN A 125 -27.58 -1.71 -16.27
C GLN A 125 -26.76 -2.55 -15.28
N GLY A 126 -27.42 -3.02 -14.22
CA GLY A 126 -26.81 -3.74 -13.12
C GLY A 126 -26.25 -2.84 -12.03
N VAL A 127 -26.20 -3.40 -10.82
CA VAL A 127 -25.55 -2.75 -9.66
C VAL A 127 -24.23 -3.47 -9.38
N THR A 128 -23.14 -2.73 -9.36
CA THR A 128 -21.81 -3.30 -9.16
C THR A 128 -21.39 -3.14 -7.71
N VAL A 129 -20.84 -4.20 -7.11
CA VAL A 129 -20.28 -4.20 -5.75
C VAL A 129 -18.83 -4.66 -5.84
N LYS A 130 -17.89 -3.78 -5.50
CA LYS A 130 -16.45 -4.06 -5.58
C LYS A 130 -15.74 -3.64 -4.31
N LYS A 131 -14.65 -4.34 -3.97
CA LYS A 131 -13.72 -3.84 -2.95
C LYS A 131 -13.13 -2.51 -3.45
N SER A 132 -13.18 -1.49 -2.61
CA SER A 132 -12.59 -0.18 -2.91
C SER A 132 -11.27 -0.06 -2.15
N GLN A 133 -10.18 0.15 -2.87
CA GLN A 133 -8.94 0.60 -2.29
C GLN A 133 -8.77 2.09 -2.62
N SER A 134 -8.41 2.87 -1.62
CA SER A 134 -8.38 4.33 -1.71
C SER A 134 -7.19 4.89 -2.51
N SER A 135 -6.12 4.12 -2.70
CA SER A 135 -4.90 4.60 -3.34
C SER A 135 -4.55 3.84 -4.61
N PHE A 136 -4.12 4.57 -5.62
CA PHE A 136 -3.56 4.00 -6.84
C PHE A 136 -2.07 3.72 -6.65
N LEU A 137 -1.63 2.52 -7.06
CA LEU A 137 -0.22 2.16 -7.13
C LEU A 137 0.51 2.99 -8.18
N LEU A 138 -0.02 2.96 -9.40
CA LEU A 138 0.48 3.76 -10.52
C LEU A 138 -0.64 4.03 -11.52
N ILE A 139 -0.47 5.09 -12.33
CA ILE A 139 -1.34 5.39 -13.46
C ILE A 139 -0.52 5.26 -14.74
N VAL A 140 -0.97 4.40 -15.63
CA VAL A 140 -0.45 4.27 -16.99
C VAL A 140 -1.22 5.25 -17.86
N GLY A 141 -0.60 6.36 -18.24
CA GLY A 141 -1.16 7.34 -19.16
C GLY A 141 -0.73 7.04 -20.60
N LEU A 142 -1.67 7.10 -21.53
CA LEU A 142 -1.43 7.02 -22.96
C LEU A 142 -1.89 8.31 -23.62
N TYR A 143 -1.07 8.90 -24.46
CA TYR A 143 -1.38 10.13 -25.20
C TYR A 143 -0.83 10.07 -26.63
N ASP A 144 -1.38 10.87 -27.54
CA ASP A 144 -0.94 10.96 -28.93
C ASP A 144 -0.22 12.28 -29.19
N GLU A 145 1.11 12.23 -29.39
CA GLU A 145 1.93 13.41 -29.75
C GLU A 145 1.54 14.05 -31.08
N SER A 146 0.87 13.31 -31.96
CA SER A 146 0.47 13.81 -33.27
C SER A 146 -0.86 14.56 -33.28
N ASP A 147 -1.62 14.56 -32.16
CA ASP A 147 -2.96 15.12 -31.98
C ASP A 147 -3.99 14.63 -33.04
N LYS A 148 -3.74 13.46 -33.62
CA LYS A 148 -4.66 12.86 -34.61
C LYS A 148 -5.72 12.00 -33.97
N ALA A 149 -5.33 11.30 -32.90
CA ALA A 149 -6.22 10.45 -32.15
C ALA A 149 -7.02 11.26 -31.13
N THR A 150 -8.30 10.97 -31.02
CA THR A 150 -9.16 11.54 -29.99
C THR A 150 -8.96 10.78 -28.67
N MET A 151 -9.43 11.36 -27.56
CA MET A 151 -9.47 10.66 -26.27
C MET A 151 -10.22 9.32 -26.38
N ALA A 152 -11.29 9.24 -27.21
CA ALA A 152 -12.03 8.00 -27.44
C ALA A 152 -11.17 6.92 -28.09
N ASP A 153 -10.40 7.28 -29.13
CA ASP A 153 -9.50 6.33 -29.80
C ASP A 153 -8.47 5.75 -28.83
N ILE A 154 -7.89 6.62 -28.01
CA ILE A 154 -6.87 6.25 -27.03
C ILE A 154 -7.49 5.37 -25.92
N SER A 155 -8.67 5.75 -25.44
CA SER A 155 -9.39 5.03 -24.40
C SER A 155 -9.84 3.63 -24.87
N ASP A 156 -10.41 3.54 -26.06
CA ASP A 156 -10.80 2.26 -26.65
C ASP A 156 -9.59 1.33 -26.83
N TYR A 157 -8.46 1.88 -27.27
CA TYR A 157 -7.22 1.12 -27.35
C TYR A 157 -6.78 0.58 -25.97
N LEU A 158 -6.85 1.41 -24.92
CA LEU A 158 -6.50 0.99 -23.56
C LEU A 158 -7.40 -0.13 -23.04
N VAL A 159 -8.71 0.00 -23.23
CA VAL A 159 -9.69 -1.00 -22.78
C VAL A 159 -9.52 -2.29 -23.55
N SER A 160 -9.48 -2.22 -24.88
CA SER A 160 -9.43 -3.42 -25.73
C SER A 160 -8.12 -4.19 -25.65
N ASN A 161 -6.99 -3.52 -25.36
CA ASN A 161 -5.67 -4.15 -25.44
C ASN A 161 -4.93 -4.26 -24.11
N LEU A 162 -5.14 -3.34 -23.16
CA LEU A 162 -4.33 -3.25 -21.94
C LEU A 162 -5.08 -3.57 -20.65
N GLN A 163 -6.37 -3.28 -20.54
CA GLN A 163 -7.13 -3.46 -19.31
C GLN A 163 -7.09 -4.89 -18.81
N ASP A 164 -7.47 -5.85 -19.65
CA ASP A 164 -7.51 -7.27 -19.30
C ASP A 164 -6.12 -7.86 -19.00
N PRO A 165 -5.07 -7.62 -19.84
CA PRO A 165 -3.73 -8.07 -19.54
C PRO A 165 -3.17 -7.50 -18.22
N LEU A 166 -3.48 -6.24 -17.89
CA LEU A 166 -3.00 -5.61 -16.65
C LEU A 166 -3.76 -6.15 -15.43
N SER A 167 -5.06 -6.40 -15.54
CA SER A 167 -5.88 -6.94 -14.45
C SER A 167 -5.46 -8.34 -14.00
N ARG A 168 -4.78 -9.10 -14.88
CA ARG A 168 -4.33 -10.48 -14.60
C ARG A 168 -2.91 -10.56 -14.05
N ILE A 169 -2.24 -9.43 -13.85
CA ILE A 169 -0.89 -9.40 -13.27
C ILE A 169 -0.97 -9.71 -11.78
N GLU A 170 -0.06 -10.56 -11.31
CA GLU A 170 0.07 -10.89 -9.90
C GLU A 170 0.30 -9.63 -9.06
N GLY A 171 -0.50 -9.47 -7.99
CA GLY A 171 -0.46 -8.32 -7.11
C GLY A 171 -1.35 -7.15 -7.56
N VAL A 172 -1.96 -7.18 -8.74
CA VAL A 172 -2.98 -6.21 -9.14
C VAL A 172 -4.32 -6.58 -8.50
N GLY A 173 -4.90 -5.64 -7.77
CA GLY A 173 -6.21 -5.81 -7.11
C GLY A 173 -7.38 -5.33 -7.93
N ASP A 174 -7.24 -4.19 -8.61
CA ASP A 174 -8.26 -3.60 -9.49
C ASP A 174 -7.59 -2.71 -10.53
N VAL A 175 -8.28 -2.55 -11.66
CA VAL A 175 -7.84 -1.71 -12.78
C VAL A 175 -8.98 -0.77 -13.15
N GLN A 176 -8.75 0.52 -13.04
CA GLN A 176 -9.73 1.56 -13.36
C GLN A 176 -9.30 2.37 -14.58
N VAL A 177 -10.11 2.36 -15.62
CA VAL A 177 -9.86 3.18 -16.82
C VAL A 177 -10.40 4.60 -16.61
N PHE A 178 -9.57 5.59 -16.89
CA PHE A 178 -9.94 6.99 -17.02
C PHE A 178 -10.07 7.33 -18.50
N GLY A 179 -11.26 7.20 -19.01
CA GLY A 179 -11.60 7.37 -20.40
C GLY A 179 -13.00 6.83 -20.64
N SER A 180 -13.40 6.79 -21.88
CA SER A 180 -14.70 6.30 -22.30
C SER A 180 -14.53 5.37 -23.50
N GLU A 181 -15.23 4.25 -23.47
CA GLU A 181 -15.26 3.32 -24.59
C GLU A 181 -16.06 3.90 -25.77
N TYR A 182 -15.92 3.27 -26.93
CA TYR A 182 -16.79 3.58 -28.04
C TYR A 182 -18.20 3.06 -27.81
N ALA A 183 -19.18 3.91 -28.11
CA ALA A 183 -20.58 3.53 -28.16
C ALA A 183 -21.25 3.99 -29.47
N MET A 184 -22.31 3.32 -29.86
CA MET A 184 -23.16 3.78 -30.96
C MET A 184 -24.03 4.92 -30.45
N ARG A 185 -23.74 6.15 -30.89
CA ARG A 185 -24.45 7.38 -30.51
C ARG A 185 -25.59 7.63 -31.49
N ILE A 186 -26.80 7.76 -30.96
CA ILE A 186 -28.03 7.99 -31.72
C ILE A 186 -28.59 9.32 -31.23
N TRP A 187 -28.41 10.35 -32.05
CA TRP A 187 -28.87 11.70 -31.77
C TRP A 187 -30.24 11.91 -32.43
N LEU A 188 -31.30 11.83 -31.63
CA LEU A 188 -32.68 11.97 -32.11
C LEU A 188 -32.99 13.43 -32.46
N ASP A 189 -33.67 13.65 -33.59
CA ASP A 189 -34.19 14.94 -34.00
C ASP A 189 -35.67 15.07 -33.57
N PRO A 190 -36.00 15.92 -32.59
CA PRO A 190 -37.36 16.03 -32.07
C PRO A 190 -38.37 16.46 -33.13
N THR A 191 -37.95 17.31 -34.07
CA THR A 191 -38.85 17.82 -35.16
C THR A 191 -39.20 16.70 -36.13
N LYS A 192 -38.22 15.87 -36.49
CA LYS A 192 -38.45 14.73 -37.36
C LYS A 192 -39.25 13.63 -36.65
N LEU A 193 -38.99 13.34 -35.37
CA LEU A 193 -39.80 12.41 -34.59
C LEU A 193 -41.26 12.84 -34.56
N ALA A 194 -41.52 14.12 -34.28
CA ALA A 194 -42.89 14.67 -34.29
C ALA A 194 -43.56 14.57 -35.67
N SER A 195 -42.84 14.81 -36.78
CA SER A 195 -43.38 14.71 -38.13
C SER A 195 -43.83 13.31 -38.53
N PHE A 196 -43.19 12.27 -37.96
CA PHE A 196 -43.56 10.86 -38.14
C PHE A 196 -44.46 10.31 -37.02
N SER A 197 -44.86 11.16 -36.05
CA SER A 197 -45.64 10.79 -34.87
C SER A 197 -44.96 9.62 -34.09
N LEU A 198 -43.68 9.78 -33.82
CA LEU A 198 -42.83 8.87 -33.06
C LEU A 198 -42.41 9.52 -31.75
N MET A 199 -42.33 8.68 -30.68
CA MET A 199 -41.74 9.07 -29.39
C MET A 199 -40.34 8.49 -29.25
N PRO A 200 -39.49 9.04 -28.40
CA PRO A 200 -38.17 8.45 -28.10
C PRO A 200 -38.26 6.99 -27.61
N SER A 201 -39.32 6.64 -26.88
CA SER A 201 -39.61 5.27 -26.43
C SER A 201 -39.85 4.28 -27.57
N ASP A 202 -40.47 4.74 -28.66
CA ASP A 202 -40.69 3.91 -29.84
C ASP A 202 -39.37 3.56 -30.52
N VAL A 203 -38.45 4.49 -30.56
CA VAL A 203 -37.09 4.28 -31.06
C VAL A 203 -36.33 3.28 -30.20
N GLN A 204 -36.39 3.46 -28.88
CA GLN A 204 -35.76 2.54 -27.96
C GLN A 204 -36.29 1.11 -28.14
N THR A 205 -37.60 0.95 -28.17
CA THR A 205 -38.26 -0.37 -28.38
C THR A 205 -37.83 -1.01 -29.70
N ALA A 206 -37.77 -0.21 -30.78
CA ALA A 206 -37.34 -0.72 -32.07
C ALA A 206 -35.87 -1.14 -32.11
N ILE A 207 -34.99 -0.42 -31.40
CA ILE A 207 -33.57 -0.79 -31.26
C ILE A 207 -33.47 -2.08 -30.47
N GLU A 208 -34.13 -2.20 -29.32
CA GLU A 208 -34.13 -3.40 -28.48
C GLU A 208 -34.61 -4.63 -29.25
N ALA A 209 -35.67 -4.49 -30.06
CA ALA A 209 -36.23 -5.59 -30.85
C ALA A 209 -35.30 -6.04 -31.99
N GLN A 210 -34.55 -5.13 -32.62
CA GLN A 210 -33.74 -5.46 -33.80
C GLN A 210 -32.24 -5.60 -33.53
N ASN A 211 -31.76 -5.08 -32.39
CA ASN A 211 -30.36 -5.22 -31.95
C ASN A 211 -30.25 -6.35 -30.91
N THR A 212 -30.75 -7.49 -31.22
CA THR A 212 -30.76 -8.68 -30.30
C THR A 212 -29.99 -9.83 -30.90
N GLN A 213 -29.45 -10.68 -30.05
CA GLN A 213 -28.77 -11.91 -30.44
C GLN A 213 -29.75 -13.09 -30.33
N VAL A 214 -30.04 -13.74 -31.43
CA VAL A 214 -30.96 -14.86 -31.48
C VAL A 214 -30.21 -16.15 -31.72
N SER A 215 -30.49 -17.17 -30.91
CA SER A 215 -30.03 -18.52 -31.15
C SER A 215 -31.03 -19.20 -32.09
N ALA A 216 -30.63 -19.40 -33.34
CA ALA A 216 -31.53 -19.97 -34.38
C ALA A 216 -31.58 -21.51 -34.39
N GLY A 217 -30.82 -22.18 -33.50
CA GLY A 217 -30.82 -23.63 -33.38
C GLY A 217 -29.98 -24.36 -34.43
N LYS A 218 -30.29 -25.61 -34.66
CA LYS A 218 -29.59 -26.51 -35.60
C LYS A 218 -30.59 -27.21 -36.51
N ILE A 219 -30.24 -27.35 -37.77
CA ILE A 219 -30.94 -28.24 -38.70
C ILE A 219 -30.39 -29.66 -38.49
N GLY A 220 -31.26 -30.66 -38.41
CA GLY A 220 -30.87 -32.05 -38.20
C GLY A 220 -30.45 -32.39 -36.78
N ASP A 221 -30.90 -31.62 -35.78
CA ASP A 221 -30.75 -31.96 -34.35
C ASP A 221 -31.81 -33.02 -33.94
N LEU A 222 -31.53 -33.75 -32.87
CA LEU A 222 -32.44 -34.81 -32.41
C LEU A 222 -33.70 -34.24 -31.72
N PRO A 223 -34.89 -34.85 -31.98
CA PRO A 223 -35.15 -36.00 -32.85
C PRO A 223 -35.15 -35.63 -34.34
N ALA A 224 -34.31 -36.31 -35.12
CA ALA A 224 -34.14 -36.07 -36.56
C ALA A 224 -34.90 -37.13 -37.37
N ALA A 225 -35.27 -36.81 -38.63
CA ALA A 225 -35.82 -37.80 -39.57
C ALA A 225 -34.79 -38.88 -39.88
N ALA A 226 -35.24 -40.12 -40.16
CA ALA A 226 -34.35 -41.28 -40.32
C ALA A 226 -33.35 -41.16 -41.50
N ASP A 227 -33.65 -40.31 -42.46
CA ASP A 227 -32.84 -40.01 -43.65
C ASP A 227 -31.97 -38.76 -43.52
N GLN A 228 -32.02 -38.07 -42.39
CA GLN A 228 -31.24 -36.87 -42.14
C GLN A 228 -29.76 -37.20 -41.92
N GLN A 229 -28.93 -36.87 -42.92
CA GLN A 229 -27.50 -37.16 -42.90
C GLN A 229 -26.60 -35.97 -42.56
N LEU A 230 -27.18 -34.75 -42.43
CA LEU A 230 -26.45 -33.53 -42.20
C LEU A 230 -26.99 -32.77 -40.99
N THR A 231 -26.10 -32.37 -40.10
CA THR A 231 -26.39 -31.40 -39.03
C THR A 231 -25.68 -30.07 -39.35
N ALA A 232 -26.40 -28.96 -39.28
CA ALA A 232 -25.86 -27.64 -39.51
C ALA A 232 -26.37 -26.66 -38.47
N THR A 233 -25.49 -25.90 -37.83
CA THR A 233 -25.89 -24.80 -36.93
C THR A 233 -26.35 -23.61 -37.77
N VAL A 234 -27.56 -23.13 -37.52
CA VAL A 234 -28.07 -21.91 -38.17
C VAL A 234 -27.46 -20.68 -37.48
N LYS A 235 -26.69 -19.90 -38.21
CA LYS A 235 -26.19 -18.61 -37.74
C LYS A 235 -27.22 -17.54 -38.13
N ALA A 236 -27.88 -16.97 -37.13
CA ALA A 236 -28.68 -15.76 -37.30
C ALA A 236 -27.77 -14.52 -37.22
N GLN A 237 -28.28 -13.40 -37.66
CA GLN A 237 -27.61 -12.13 -37.50
C GLN A 237 -27.39 -11.85 -35.99
N SER A 238 -26.18 -11.50 -35.62
CA SER A 238 -25.85 -11.06 -34.27
C SER A 238 -26.23 -9.60 -34.07
N ARG A 239 -25.84 -9.03 -32.91
CA ARG A 239 -26.04 -7.60 -32.67
C ARG A 239 -25.45 -6.74 -33.80
N LEU A 240 -26.07 -5.61 -34.04
CA LEU A 240 -25.65 -4.64 -35.05
C LEU A 240 -24.29 -4.04 -34.66
N GLN A 241 -23.37 -3.91 -35.63
CA GLN A 241 -21.99 -3.53 -35.37
C GLN A 241 -21.59 -2.18 -36.02
N THR A 242 -22.31 -1.74 -37.04
CA THR A 242 -21.93 -0.56 -37.81
C THR A 242 -23.02 0.51 -37.76
N PRO A 243 -22.64 1.82 -37.85
CA PRO A 243 -23.62 2.91 -37.94
C PRO A 243 -24.65 2.74 -39.06
N GLU A 244 -24.24 2.13 -40.17
CA GLU A 244 -25.14 1.84 -41.29
C GLU A 244 -26.22 0.81 -40.94
N GLN A 245 -25.85 -0.23 -40.24
CA GLN A 245 -26.81 -1.24 -39.78
C GLN A 245 -27.83 -0.60 -38.84
N PHE A 246 -27.38 0.25 -37.90
CA PHE A 246 -28.28 1.00 -37.01
C PHE A 246 -29.20 1.97 -37.77
N ARG A 247 -28.68 2.73 -38.75
CA ARG A 247 -29.52 3.63 -39.58
C ARG A 247 -30.65 2.88 -40.28
N ASN A 248 -30.46 1.62 -40.59
CA ASN A 248 -31.44 0.78 -41.28
C ASN A 248 -32.49 0.14 -40.37
N ILE A 249 -32.43 0.33 -39.04
CA ILE A 249 -33.48 -0.12 -38.12
C ILE A 249 -34.83 0.49 -38.54
N ILE A 250 -35.83 -0.34 -38.64
CA ILE A 250 -37.20 0.07 -39.01
C ILE A 250 -37.95 0.51 -37.75
N LEU A 251 -38.37 1.74 -37.70
CA LEU A 251 -39.15 2.31 -36.59
C LEU A 251 -40.65 2.18 -36.80
N LYS A 252 -41.11 2.41 -38.04
CA LYS A 252 -42.52 2.39 -38.39
C LYS A 252 -42.71 1.89 -39.80
N SER A 253 -43.79 1.16 -40.06
CA SER A 253 -44.25 0.75 -41.39
C SER A 253 -45.66 1.30 -41.60
N ASP A 254 -45.90 1.92 -42.74
CA ASP A 254 -47.21 2.37 -43.14
C ASP A 254 -47.97 1.25 -43.89
N SER A 255 -49.28 1.36 -43.93
CA SER A 255 -50.15 0.46 -44.68
C SER A 255 -49.88 0.47 -46.20
N SER A 256 -49.25 1.51 -46.72
CA SER A 256 -48.76 1.61 -48.11
C SER A 256 -47.42 0.89 -48.36
N GLY A 257 -46.78 0.34 -47.32
CA GLY A 257 -45.45 -0.29 -47.39
C GLY A 257 -44.28 0.71 -47.25
N ALA A 258 -44.55 1.99 -47.01
CA ALA A 258 -43.49 2.96 -46.71
C ALA A 258 -42.86 2.70 -45.33
N LEU A 259 -41.55 2.70 -45.27
CA LEU A 259 -40.77 2.41 -44.05
C LEU A 259 -40.11 3.70 -43.54
N VAL A 260 -40.28 3.97 -42.25
CA VAL A 260 -39.50 5.00 -41.55
C VAL A 260 -38.34 4.29 -40.84
N ARG A 261 -37.11 4.70 -41.14
CA ARG A 261 -35.89 4.12 -40.58
C ARG A 261 -35.31 5.04 -39.55
N LEU A 262 -34.44 4.51 -38.67
CA LEU A 262 -33.75 5.28 -37.66
C LEU A 262 -32.91 6.41 -38.25
N GLY A 263 -32.28 6.21 -39.41
CA GLY A 263 -31.52 7.23 -40.11
C GLY A 263 -32.35 8.42 -40.61
N ASP A 264 -33.69 8.27 -40.75
CA ASP A 264 -34.58 9.35 -41.18
C ASP A 264 -34.84 10.36 -40.04
N VAL A 265 -34.79 9.89 -38.78
CA VAL A 265 -35.14 10.67 -37.59
C VAL A 265 -33.96 10.92 -36.65
N ALA A 266 -32.79 10.33 -36.93
CA ALA A 266 -31.61 10.42 -36.06
C ALA A 266 -30.31 10.49 -36.87
N ARG A 267 -29.29 11.15 -36.29
CA ARG A 267 -27.90 11.01 -36.70
C ARG A 267 -27.29 9.83 -35.89
N VAL A 268 -26.69 8.87 -36.59
CA VAL A 268 -26.08 7.71 -36.01
C VAL A 268 -24.60 7.70 -36.33
N GLU A 269 -23.76 7.64 -35.30
CA GLU A 269 -22.30 7.68 -35.41
C GLU A 269 -21.64 6.92 -34.26
N LEU A 270 -20.38 6.50 -34.43
CA LEU A 270 -19.54 6.06 -33.32
C LEU A 270 -19.03 7.26 -32.55
N GLY A 271 -19.09 7.24 -31.26
CA GLY A 271 -18.60 8.29 -30.39
C GLY A 271 -18.30 7.73 -28.97
N ASN A 272 -17.98 8.61 -28.05
CA ASN A 272 -17.74 8.20 -26.67
C ASN A 272 -19.03 7.69 -26.02
N GLU A 273 -18.92 6.65 -25.18
CA GLU A 273 -20.02 6.23 -24.31
C GLU A 273 -20.40 7.33 -23.31
N ASP A 274 -19.39 8.04 -22.76
CA ASP A 274 -19.57 9.16 -21.85
C ASP A 274 -18.72 10.38 -22.31
N TYR A 275 -19.32 11.56 -22.27
CA TYR A 275 -18.69 12.85 -22.56
C TYR A 275 -18.48 13.73 -21.32
N SER A 276 -18.73 13.19 -20.11
CA SER A 276 -18.65 13.94 -18.85
C SER A 276 -17.22 14.28 -18.43
N ALA A 277 -16.24 13.51 -18.89
CA ALA A 277 -14.83 13.68 -18.56
C ALA A 277 -13.97 13.85 -19.82
N SER A 278 -12.94 14.68 -19.71
CA SER A 278 -11.86 14.77 -20.69
C SER A 278 -10.50 14.72 -19.98
N ALA A 279 -9.51 14.09 -20.58
CA ALA A 279 -8.17 14.00 -20.05
C ALA A 279 -7.14 14.48 -21.08
N HIS A 280 -6.13 15.19 -20.58
CA HIS A 280 -4.98 15.63 -21.35
C HIS A 280 -3.70 15.30 -20.57
N LEU A 281 -2.65 14.93 -21.27
CA LEU A 281 -1.33 14.68 -20.71
C LEU A 281 -0.31 15.45 -21.55
N ASN A 282 0.48 16.31 -20.91
CA ASN A 282 1.44 17.19 -21.59
C ASN A 282 0.82 18.08 -22.68
N GLY A 283 -0.47 18.41 -22.58
CA GLY A 283 -1.20 19.21 -23.55
C GLY A 283 -1.87 18.42 -24.68
N HIS A 284 -1.62 17.12 -24.80
CA HIS A 284 -2.19 16.23 -25.82
C HIS A 284 -3.41 15.47 -25.31
N PRO A 285 -4.35 15.09 -26.18
CA PRO A 285 -5.45 14.19 -25.79
C PRO A 285 -4.91 12.90 -25.19
N ALA A 286 -5.48 12.48 -24.08
CA ALA A 286 -4.99 11.35 -23.33
C ALA A 286 -6.12 10.51 -22.71
N ALA A 287 -5.80 9.28 -22.39
CA ALA A 287 -6.57 8.41 -21.50
C ALA A 287 -5.61 7.68 -20.57
N GLY A 288 -6.11 7.09 -19.50
CA GLY A 288 -5.26 6.42 -18.52
C GLY A 288 -5.89 5.21 -17.88
N ILE A 289 -5.03 4.31 -17.41
CA ILE A 289 -5.40 3.16 -16.59
C ILE A 289 -4.74 3.33 -15.22
N ALA A 290 -5.54 3.46 -14.18
CA ALA A 290 -5.04 3.39 -12.81
C ALA A 290 -5.05 1.95 -12.32
N VAL A 291 -3.93 1.53 -11.79
CA VAL A 291 -3.73 0.20 -11.19
C VAL A 291 -3.75 0.34 -9.69
N LYS A 292 -4.59 -0.46 -9.03
CA LYS A 292 -4.64 -0.58 -7.57
C LYS A 292 -3.95 -1.86 -7.13
N LEU A 293 -3.29 -1.81 -6.00
CA LEU A 293 -2.59 -2.96 -5.43
C LEU A 293 -3.58 -3.92 -4.77
N ALA A 294 -3.39 -5.22 -4.90
CA ALA A 294 -4.12 -6.20 -4.09
C ALA A 294 -3.68 -6.13 -2.62
N ALA A 295 -4.57 -6.46 -1.70
CA ALA A 295 -4.24 -6.48 -0.28
C ALA A 295 -3.06 -7.42 0.01
N GLY A 296 -2.05 -6.94 0.72
CA GLY A 296 -0.84 -7.70 1.06
C GLY A 296 0.14 -7.95 -0.09
N ALA A 297 -0.10 -7.41 -1.29
CA ALA A 297 0.83 -7.55 -2.40
C ALA A 297 2.04 -6.61 -2.28
N ASN A 298 3.11 -6.97 -2.98
CA ASN A 298 4.33 -6.17 -3.02
C ASN A 298 4.23 -5.07 -4.09
N ALA A 299 4.20 -3.80 -3.66
CA ALA A 299 4.03 -2.65 -4.53
C ALA A 299 5.12 -2.55 -5.61
N LEU A 300 6.39 -2.78 -5.24
CA LEU A 300 7.53 -2.65 -6.15
C LEU A 300 7.53 -3.73 -7.23
N SER A 301 7.31 -4.99 -6.83
CA SER A 301 7.26 -6.12 -7.78
C SER A 301 6.07 -6.01 -8.72
N THR A 302 4.89 -5.67 -8.20
CA THR A 302 3.67 -5.49 -9.01
C THR A 302 3.84 -4.35 -10.03
N ALA A 303 4.34 -3.19 -9.62
CA ALA A 303 4.58 -2.08 -10.55
C ALA A 303 5.62 -2.44 -11.63
N LYS A 304 6.67 -3.17 -11.25
CA LYS A 304 7.67 -3.66 -12.22
C LYS A 304 7.03 -4.58 -13.26
N LEU A 305 6.16 -5.50 -12.84
CA LEU A 305 5.45 -6.40 -13.75
C LEU A 305 4.48 -5.62 -14.65
N VAL A 306 3.76 -4.64 -14.11
CA VAL A 306 2.88 -3.76 -14.89
C VAL A 306 3.66 -2.97 -15.93
N LYS A 307 4.75 -2.30 -15.54
CA LYS A 307 5.61 -1.54 -16.47
C LYS A 307 6.21 -2.45 -17.56
N ALA A 308 6.65 -3.66 -17.20
CA ALA A 308 7.16 -4.64 -18.16
C ALA A 308 6.07 -5.08 -19.15
N LYS A 309 4.84 -5.31 -18.67
CA LYS A 309 3.70 -5.67 -19.52
C LYS A 309 3.33 -4.55 -20.48
N VAL A 310 3.27 -3.31 -20.00
CA VAL A 310 3.03 -2.13 -20.85
C VAL A 310 4.12 -1.98 -21.91
N ALA A 311 5.39 -2.19 -21.56
CA ALA A 311 6.50 -2.12 -22.51
C ALA A 311 6.42 -3.20 -23.60
N GLU A 312 5.92 -4.40 -23.28
CA GLU A 312 5.65 -5.47 -24.26
C GLU A 312 4.65 -5.00 -25.33
N TYR A 313 3.57 -4.32 -24.91
CA TYR A 313 2.54 -3.82 -25.82
C TYR A 313 2.96 -2.55 -26.56
N GLN A 314 3.94 -1.81 -26.04
CA GLN A 314 4.37 -0.54 -26.64
C GLN A 314 4.87 -0.70 -28.09
N SER A 315 5.46 -1.84 -28.44
CA SER A 315 5.92 -2.12 -29.79
C SER A 315 4.78 -2.31 -30.81
N ALA A 316 3.59 -2.66 -30.32
CA ALA A 316 2.39 -2.89 -31.16
C ALA A 316 1.43 -1.69 -31.15
N MET A 317 1.76 -0.60 -30.43
CA MET A 317 0.93 0.60 -30.37
C MET A 317 0.91 1.35 -31.71
N PRO A 318 -0.21 2.03 -32.02
CA PRO A 318 -0.28 2.93 -33.19
C PRO A 318 0.85 3.98 -33.17
N GLN A 319 1.25 4.43 -34.36
CA GLN A 319 2.25 5.50 -34.46
C GLN A 319 1.73 6.79 -33.84
N GLY A 320 2.56 7.46 -33.03
CA GLY A 320 2.19 8.68 -32.31
C GLY A 320 1.83 8.43 -30.86
N TYR A 321 1.42 7.22 -30.50
CA TYR A 321 1.06 6.90 -29.12
C TYR A 321 2.30 6.82 -28.24
N LYS A 322 2.24 7.46 -27.07
CA LYS A 322 3.28 7.49 -26.05
C LYS A 322 2.72 7.09 -24.70
N VAL A 323 3.54 6.37 -23.96
CA VAL A 323 3.23 5.98 -22.58
C VAL A 323 3.95 6.91 -21.62
N ALA A 324 3.25 7.36 -20.59
CA ALA A 324 3.83 8.04 -19.44
C ALA A 324 3.20 7.53 -18.15
N TYR A 325 3.88 7.75 -17.04
CA TYR A 325 3.41 7.37 -15.70
C TYR A 325 3.21 8.66 -14.87
N PRO A 326 2.08 9.37 -15.05
CA PRO A 326 1.84 10.64 -14.38
C PRO A 326 1.75 10.53 -12.85
N LYS A 327 1.44 9.35 -12.35
CA LYS A 327 1.53 9.00 -10.94
C LYS A 327 2.16 7.62 -10.81
N ASP A 328 3.25 7.56 -10.07
CA ASP A 328 3.94 6.33 -9.70
C ASP A 328 4.36 6.40 -8.24
N SER A 329 3.66 5.64 -7.40
CA SER A 329 3.98 5.60 -5.97
C SER A 329 5.30 4.84 -5.69
N THR A 330 5.76 4.02 -6.64
CA THR A 330 6.96 3.19 -6.43
C THR A 330 8.26 3.96 -6.51
N ASP A 331 8.30 5.08 -7.21
CA ASP A 331 9.47 5.94 -7.27
C ASP A 331 9.78 6.51 -5.88
N PHE A 332 8.75 7.00 -5.18
CA PHE A 332 8.90 7.51 -3.82
C PHE A 332 9.21 6.38 -2.83
N ILE A 333 8.57 5.21 -2.97
CA ILE A 333 8.85 4.03 -2.13
C ILE A 333 10.32 3.62 -2.27
N ASN A 334 10.85 3.54 -3.50
CA ASN A 334 12.24 3.19 -3.75
C ASN A 334 13.21 4.17 -3.09
N ILE A 335 13.00 5.48 -3.30
CA ILE A 335 13.84 6.53 -2.71
C ILE A 335 13.80 6.44 -1.18
N SER A 336 12.61 6.30 -0.59
CA SER A 336 12.44 6.20 0.86
C SER A 336 13.15 4.99 1.44
N ILE A 337 13.03 3.82 0.81
CA ILE A 337 13.71 2.61 1.26
C ILE A 337 15.23 2.74 1.10
N GLU A 338 15.72 3.26 -0.03
CA GLU A 338 17.14 3.46 -0.28
C GLU A 338 17.76 4.39 0.77
N GLU A 339 17.10 5.52 1.08
CA GLU A 339 17.57 6.44 2.11
C GLU A 339 17.59 5.81 3.51
N VAL A 340 16.56 5.04 3.88
CA VAL A 340 16.54 4.38 5.18
C VAL A 340 17.57 3.26 5.25
N VAL A 341 17.75 2.46 4.20
CA VAL A 341 18.81 1.44 4.14
C VAL A 341 20.20 2.09 4.24
N LYS A 342 20.42 3.20 3.54
CA LYS A 342 21.66 3.97 3.65
C LYS A 342 21.86 4.47 5.09
N THR A 343 20.84 5.07 5.70
CA THR A 343 20.88 5.53 7.11
C THR A 343 21.16 4.37 8.06
N LEU A 344 20.60 3.18 7.80
CA LEU A 344 20.87 1.97 8.57
C LEU A 344 22.36 1.61 8.54
N PHE A 345 22.97 1.61 7.35
CA PHE A 345 24.41 1.35 7.20
C PHE A 345 25.27 2.44 7.83
N GLU A 346 24.90 3.71 7.68
CA GLU A 346 25.58 4.84 8.30
C GLU A 346 25.52 4.74 9.84
N ALA A 347 24.35 4.39 10.39
CA ALA A 347 24.18 4.19 11.83
C ALA A 347 25.07 3.06 12.35
N VAL A 348 25.09 1.91 11.68
CA VAL A 348 25.97 0.79 12.03
C VAL A 348 27.43 1.18 11.96
N ALA A 349 27.84 1.84 10.87
CA ALA A 349 29.22 2.30 10.69
C ALA A 349 29.63 3.30 11.78
N LEU A 350 28.77 4.28 12.10
CA LEU A 350 29.00 5.25 13.15
C LEU A 350 29.17 4.58 14.52
N VAL A 351 28.29 3.64 14.85
CA VAL A 351 28.35 2.87 16.09
C VAL A 351 29.64 2.08 16.18
N VAL A 352 30.07 1.42 15.10
CA VAL A 352 31.36 0.68 15.07
C VAL A 352 32.54 1.62 15.27
N VAL A 353 32.54 2.80 14.63
CA VAL A 353 33.59 3.81 14.81
C VAL A 353 33.64 4.29 16.26
N VAL A 354 32.49 4.66 16.83
CA VAL A 354 32.41 5.10 18.23
C VAL A 354 32.92 4.03 19.18
N MET A 355 32.44 2.78 19.01
CA MET A 355 32.93 1.66 19.81
C MET A 355 34.45 1.48 19.69
N PHE A 356 34.99 1.56 18.47
CA PHE A 356 36.42 1.42 18.25
C PHE A 356 37.23 2.52 18.96
N VAL A 357 36.73 3.76 18.94
CA VAL A 357 37.39 4.89 19.63
C VAL A 357 37.42 4.70 21.14
N PHE A 358 36.33 4.17 21.73
CA PHE A 358 36.26 3.97 23.19
C PHE A 358 36.94 2.68 23.66
N LEU A 359 36.72 1.57 22.94
CA LEU A 359 37.27 0.25 23.33
C LEU A 359 38.76 0.09 22.88
N GLN A 360 39.18 0.80 21.85
CA GLN A 360 40.56 0.82 21.30
C GLN A 360 41.11 -0.59 20.98
N ASN A 361 40.26 -1.55 20.80
CA ASN A 361 40.61 -2.94 20.52
C ASN A 361 39.68 -3.52 19.45
N LEU A 362 40.25 -3.86 18.29
CA LEU A 362 39.46 -4.36 17.14
C LEU A 362 38.69 -5.65 17.47
N ARG A 363 39.24 -6.53 18.32
CA ARG A 363 38.55 -7.78 18.67
C ARG A 363 37.34 -7.55 19.55
N THR A 364 37.48 -6.63 20.50
CA THR A 364 36.41 -6.20 21.38
C THR A 364 35.28 -5.53 20.60
N THR A 365 35.64 -4.65 19.64
CA THR A 365 34.68 -3.97 18.75
C THR A 365 33.96 -4.94 17.79
N LEU A 366 34.66 -6.01 17.35
CA LEU A 366 34.09 -6.98 16.40
C LEU A 366 32.91 -7.75 16.98
N ILE A 367 32.87 -7.98 18.31
CA ILE A 367 31.82 -8.77 18.96
C ILE A 367 30.44 -8.09 18.81
N PRO A 368 30.24 -6.83 19.24
CA PRO A 368 28.96 -6.14 18.97
C PRO A 368 28.69 -5.94 17.47
N THR A 369 29.72 -5.74 16.66
CA THR A 369 29.58 -5.57 15.20
C THR A 369 28.98 -6.83 14.55
N ILE A 370 29.29 -8.02 15.02
CA ILE A 370 28.71 -9.27 14.49
C ILE A 370 27.28 -9.46 14.99
N THR A 371 26.94 -9.04 16.19
CA THR A 371 25.58 -9.25 16.73
C THR A 371 24.53 -8.41 16.03
N VAL A 372 24.86 -7.19 15.59
CA VAL A 372 23.91 -6.26 14.94
C VAL A 372 23.24 -6.85 13.67
N PRO A 373 23.98 -7.34 12.67
CA PRO A 373 23.37 -7.96 11.49
C PRO A 373 22.47 -9.16 11.84
N VAL A 374 22.84 -9.95 12.84
CA VAL A 374 22.05 -11.12 13.29
C VAL A 374 20.69 -10.68 13.81
N VAL A 375 20.67 -9.62 14.66
CA VAL A 375 19.41 -9.07 15.19
C VAL A 375 18.57 -8.47 14.09
N LEU A 376 19.15 -7.64 13.22
CA LEU A 376 18.41 -6.99 12.14
C LEU A 376 17.75 -8.00 11.20
N LEU A 377 18.52 -9.00 10.76
CA LEU A 377 17.97 -10.08 9.93
C LEU A 377 16.91 -10.90 10.69
N GLY A 378 17.17 -11.22 11.95
CA GLY A 378 16.19 -11.91 12.79
C GLY A 378 14.88 -11.15 12.94
N THR A 379 14.94 -9.83 13.02
CA THR A 379 13.74 -8.96 13.08
C THR A 379 12.88 -9.10 11.83
N PHE A 380 13.47 -9.16 10.61
CA PHE A 380 12.72 -9.45 9.40
C PHE A 380 12.02 -10.82 9.45
N GLY A 381 12.67 -11.82 10.04
CA GLY A 381 12.05 -13.13 10.27
C GLY A 381 10.82 -13.06 11.17
N VAL A 382 10.87 -12.25 12.23
CA VAL A 382 9.72 -12.03 13.11
C VAL A 382 8.61 -11.26 12.39
N LEU A 383 8.95 -10.21 11.63
CA LEU A 383 7.96 -9.46 10.84
C LEU A 383 7.21 -10.38 9.86
N ALA A 384 7.92 -11.28 9.18
CA ALA A 384 7.32 -12.26 8.29
C ALA A 384 6.38 -13.23 9.03
N ALA A 385 6.77 -13.70 10.20
CA ALA A 385 5.95 -14.60 11.02
C ALA A 385 4.63 -13.93 11.49
N PHE A 386 4.62 -12.60 11.67
CA PHE A 386 3.42 -11.83 12.00
C PHE A 386 2.64 -11.33 10.78
N GLY A 387 3.10 -11.59 9.55
CA GLY A 387 2.45 -11.13 8.32
C GLY A 387 2.53 -9.62 8.11
N TYR A 388 3.58 -8.98 8.62
CA TYR A 388 3.82 -7.55 8.45
C TYR A 388 4.58 -7.25 7.15
N SER A 389 4.68 -5.95 6.80
CA SER A 389 5.37 -5.49 5.60
C SER A 389 6.69 -4.78 5.92
N ILE A 390 7.59 -4.76 4.95
CA ILE A 390 8.70 -3.81 4.93
C ILE A 390 8.12 -2.47 4.51
N ASN A 391 8.16 -1.50 5.41
CA ASN A 391 7.67 -0.16 5.16
C ASN A 391 8.54 0.87 5.91
N THR A 392 8.34 2.14 5.62
CA THR A 392 9.13 3.23 6.21
C THR A 392 9.14 3.16 7.74
N LEU A 393 8.01 2.80 8.38
CA LEU A 393 7.90 2.77 9.84
C LEU A 393 8.62 1.56 10.46
N THR A 394 8.52 0.37 9.84
CA THR A 394 9.27 -0.80 10.31
C THR A 394 10.78 -0.60 10.15
N LEU A 395 11.20 0.06 9.07
CA LEU A 395 12.61 0.42 8.85
C LEU A 395 13.08 1.47 9.85
N PHE A 396 12.31 2.50 10.15
CA PHE A 396 12.64 3.47 11.21
C PHE A 396 12.69 2.80 12.58
N GLY A 397 11.78 1.86 12.87
CA GLY A 397 11.85 1.04 14.08
C GLY A 397 13.15 0.28 14.19
N MET A 398 13.67 -0.28 13.09
CA MET A 398 14.96 -0.96 13.05
C MET A 398 16.14 0.01 13.24
N VAL A 399 16.12 1.19 12.62
CA VAL A 399 17.16 2.22 12.83
C VAL A 399 17.21 2.64 14.30
N LEU A 400 16.04 2.89 14.91
CA LEU A 400 15.96 3.19 16.34
C LEU A 400 16.48 2.03 17.19
N ALA A 401 16.12 0.81 16.84
CA ALA A 401 16.54 -0.38 17.53
C ALA A 401 18.07 -0.56 17.53
N ILE A 402 18.79 -0.19 16.45
CA ILE A 402 20.26 -0.32 16.38
C ILE A 402 20.93 0.36 17.59
N GLY A 403 20.53 1.59 17.90
CA GLY A 403 21.07 2.32 19.04
C GLY A 403 20.85 1.61 20.38
N LEU A 404 19.71 0.93 20.53
CA LEU A 404 19.36 0.20 21.73
C LEU A 404 19.99 -1.21 21.79
N LEU A 405 20.15 -1.85 20.62
CA LEU A 405 20.66 -3.22 20.50
C LEU A 405 22.15 -3.34 20.78
N VAL A 406 22.91 -2.35 20.35
CA VAL A 406 24.36 -2.38 20.47
C VAL A 406 24.79 -2.31 21.92
N ASP A 407 24.00 -1.64 22.75
CA ASP A 407 24.28 -1.45 24.17
C ASP A 407 24.35 -2.78 24.94
N ASP A 408 23.44 -3.71 24.72
CA ASP A 408 23.47 -5.03 25.37
C ASP A 408 24.78 -5.79 25.11
N ALA A 409 25.24 -5.80 23.86
CA ALA A 409 26.49 -6.46 23.50
C ALA A 409 27.73 -5.72 24.02
N ILE A 410 27.68 -4.39 24.07
CA ILE A 410 28.76 -3.55 24.65
C ILE A 410 28.90 -3.85 26.14
N VAL A 411 27.79 -3.82 26.89
CA VAL A 411 27.79 -4.08 28.34
C VAL A 411 28.39 -5.45 28.66
N VAL A 412 28.07 -6.48 27.85
CA VAL A 412 28.69 -7.82 28.03
C VAL A 412 30.18 -7.74 27.82
N VAL A 413 30.65 -7.15 26.74
CA VAL A 413 32.07 -7.08 26.39
C VAL A 413 32.85 -6.25 27.41
N GLU A 414 32.34 -5.08 27.77
CA GLU A 414 32.96 -4.18 28.74
C GLU A 414 33.09 -4.82 30.12
N ASN A 415 32.02 -5.48 30.59
CA ASN A 415 32.07 -6.14 31.89
C ASN A 415 33.03 -7.35 31.88
N VAL A 416 33.12 -8.09 30.76
CA VAL A 416 34.11 -9.17 30.62
C VAL A 416 35.52 -8.60 30.66
N GLU A 417 35.82 -7.50 29.94
CA GLU A 417 37.14 -6.84 29.99
C GLU A 417 37.47 -6.30 31.38
N ARG A 418 36.49 -5.74 32.09
CA ARG A 418 36.65 -5.27 33.46
C ARG A 418 37.07 -6.44 34.38
N VAL A 419 36.33 -7.55 34.32
CA VAL A 419 36.63 -8.74 35.14
C VAL A 419 38.00 -9.34 34.78
N MET A 420 38.36 -9.36 33.48
CA MET A 420 39.69 -9.82 33.06
C MET A 420 40.83 -8.96 33.64
N ARG A 421 40.61 -7.66 33.72
CA ARG A 421 41.61 -6.69 34.19
C ARG A 421 41.72 -6.70 35.73
N GLU A 422 40.58 -6.67 36.42
CA GLU A 422 40.52 -6.59 37.89
C GLU A 422 40.94 -7.92 38.56
N ASP A 423 40.39 -9.04 38.07
CA ASP A 423 40.59 -10.38 38.67
C ASP A 423 41.74 -11.14 38.00
N LYS A 424 42.32 -10.65 36.91
CA LYS A 424 43.39 -11.29 36.12
C LYS A 424 43.02 -12.69 35.63
N LEU A 425 41.73 -12.92 35.34
CA LEU A 425 41.20 -14.18 34.89
C LEU A 425 41.37 -14.38 33.38
N PRO A 426 41.52 -15.64 32.89
CA PRO A 426 41.51 -15.90 31.47
C PRO A 426 40.12 -15.60 30.86
N PRO A 427 40.03 -15.32 29.55
CA PRO A 427 38.79 -14.84 28.89
C PRO A 427 37.55 -15.67 29.20
N ARG A 428 37.69 -17.00 29.22
CA ARG A 428 36.56 -17.92 29.47
C ARG A 428 36.02 -17.81 30.91
N GLU A 429 36.89 -17.82 31.89
CA GLU A 429 36.50 -17.74 33.31
C GLU A 429 35.95 -16.34 33.63
N ALA A 430 36.61 -15.30 33.08
CA ALA A 430 36.14 -13.92 33.19
C ALA A 430 34.73 -13.76 32.60
N THR A 431 34.46 -14.37 31.43
CA THR A 431 33.13 -14.37 30.83
C THR A 431 32.11 -15.11 31.67
N GLU A 432 32.44 -16.28 32.22
CA GLU A 432 31.52 -17.01 33.11
C GLU A 432 31.19 -16.20 34.38
N LYS A 433 32.14 -15.49 34.95
CA LYS A 433 31.93 -14.61 36.13
C LYS A 433 31.09 -13.37 35.73
N SER A 434 31.50 -12.68 34.69
CA SER A 434 30.79 -11.51 34.17
C SER A 434 29.31 -11.77 33.89
N MET A 435 29.01 -12.89 33.23
CA MET A 435 27.63 -13.24 32.91
C MET A 435 26.77 -13.55 34.14
N ARG A 436 27.35 -13.99 35.24
CA ARG A 436 26.60 -14.11 36.51
C ARG A 436 26.22 -12.76 37.10
N GLU A 437 27.08 -11.76 36.93
CA GLU A 437 26.86 -10.41 37.45
C GLU A 437 25.79 -9.65 36.65
N ILE A 438 25.83 -9.75 35.32
CA ILE A 438 25.03 -8.84 34.42
C ILE A 438 23.79 -9.48 33.84
N THR A 439 23.61 -10.81 33.85
CA THR A 439 22.44 -11.46 33.22
C THR A 439 21.11 -10.90 33.73
N GLY A 440 20.98 -10.66 35.03
CA GLY A 440 19.77 -10.09 35.62
C GLY A 440 19.49 -8.67 35.12
N ALA A 441 20.54 -7.86 34.99
CA ALA A 441 20.45 -6.49 34.51
C ALA A 441 20.02 -6.44 33.01
N LEU A 442 20.64 -7.26 32.15
CA LEU A 442 20.30 -7.35 30.72
C LEU A 442 18.84 -7.74 30.50
N VAL A 443 18.37 -8.78 31.20
CA VAL A 443 16.95 -9.19 31.12
C VAL A 443 16.04 -8.10 31.67
N GLY A 444 16.43 -7.44 32.76
CA GLY A 444 15.66 -6.34 33.34
C GLY A 444 15.52 -5.15 32.41
N ILE A 445 16.61 -4.73 31.74
CA ILE A 445 16.59 -3.64 30.75
C ILE A 445 15.63 -3.97 29.60
N ALA A 446 15.75 -5.17 29.01
CA ALA A 446 14.89 -5.57 27.90
C ALA A 446 13.41 -5.64 28.30
N LEU A 447 13.10 -6.14 29.50
CA LEU A 447 11.73 -6.16 30.00
C LEU A 447 11.16 -4.77 30.20
N VAL A 448 11.93 -3.84 30.78
CA VAL A 448 11.52 -2.46 30.99
C VAL A 448 11.26 -1.76 29.65
N LEU A 449 12.22 -1.86 28.71
CA LEU A 449 12.07 -1.25 27.40
C LEU A 449 10.90 -1.87 26.60
N SER A 450 10.76 -3.20 26.64
CA SER A 450 9.61 -3.86 26.02
C SER A 450 8.28 -3.43 26.64
N ALA A 451 8.23 -3.24 27.96
CA ALA A 451 7.03 -2.76 28.66
C ALA A 451 6.64 -1.33 28.27
N VAL A 452 7.58 -0.50 27.80
CA VAL A 452 7.28 0.85 27.29
C VAL A 452 6.65 0.79 25.89
N PHE A 453 7.17 -0.07 25.02
CA PHE A 453 6.69 -0.13 23.62
C PHE A 453 5.49 -1.07 23.44
N LEU A 454 5.40 -2.17 24.19
CA LEU A 454 4.35 -3.18 24.03
C LEU A 454 2.91 -2.64 24.11
N PRO A 455 2.56 -1.68 25.00
CA PRO A 455 1.22 -1.11 25.03
C PRO A 455 0.79 -0.46 23.71
N MET A 456 1.73 0.09 22.94
CA MET A 456 1.44 0.70 21.63
C MET A 456 0.92 -0.33 20.61
N ALA A 457 1.27 -1.61 20.77
CA ALA A 457 0.79 -2.68 19.91
C ALA A 457 -0.71 -3.00 20.11
N PHE A 458 -1.31 -2.54 21.19
CA PHE A 458 -2.73 -2.78 21.53
C PHE A 458 -3.64 -1.59 21.21
N PHE A 459 -3.12 -0.52 20.64
CA PHE A 459 -3.95 0.58 20.19
C PHE A 459 -4.90 0.14 19.07
N GLY A 460 -6.13 0.65 19.10
CA GLY A 460 -7.14 0.37 18.08
C GLY A 460 -7.12 1.35 16.92
N GLY A 461 -7.91 1.04 15.88
CA GLY A 461 -8.09 1.88 14.69
C GLY A 461 -6.85 1.95 13.79
N SER A 462 -6.90 2.86 12.81
CA SER A 462 -5.81 3.06 11.82
C SER A 462 -4.47 3.43 12.47
N THR A 463 -4.51 4.23 13.53
CA THR A 463 -3.33 4.60 14.33
C THR A 463 -2.69 3.35 14.96
N GLY A 464 -3.52 2.42 15.42
CA GLY A 464 -3.06 1.18 16.04
C GLY A 464 -2.30 0.28 15.08
N VAL A 465 -2.66 0.22 13.81
CA VAL A 465 -1.93 -0.57 12.80
C VAL A 465 -0.48 -0.07 12.66
N ILE A 466 -0.30 1.24 12.60
CA ILE A 466 1.02 1.89 12.52
C ILE A 466 1.85 1.56 13.75
N TYR A 467 1.32 1.88 14.94
CA TYR A 467 2.04 1.69 16.18
C TYR A 467 2.31 0.23 16.49
N ARG A 468 1.43 -0.69 16.08
CA ARG A 468 1.62 -2.13 16.24
C ARG A 468 2.84 -2.63 15.49
N GLN A 469 2.97 -2.32 14.20
CA GLN A 469 4.11 -2.76 13.39
C GLN A 469 5.42 -2.16 13.90
N PHE A 470 5.44 -0.87 14.21
CA PHE A 470 6.59 -0.18 14.80
C PHE A 470 6.99 -0.80 16.14
N SER A 471 6.03 -0.95 17.05
CA SER A 471 6.24 -1.52 18.39
C SER A 471 6.77 -2.96 18.33
N ILE A 472 6.14 -3.82 17.55
CA ILE A 472 6.58 -5.22 17.39
C ILE A 472 7.98 -5.28 16.78
N THR A 473 8.32 -4.41 15.83
CA THR A 473 9.66 -4.31 15.27
C THR A 473 10.70 -4.01 16.34
N VAL A 474 10.44 -2.99 17.17
CA VAL A 474 11.37 -2.57 18.24
C VAL A 474 11.45 -3.65 19.33
N VAL A 475 10.32 -4.15 19.81
CA VAL A 475 10.28 -5.17 20.88
C VAL A 475 10.94 -6.49 20.43
N SER A 476 10.66 -6.95 19.21
CA SER A 476 11.28 -8.17 18.70
C SER A 476 12.79 -8.03 18.54
N SER A 477 13.24 -6.86 18.07
CA SER A 477 14.67 -6.55 18.00
C SER A 477 15.34 -6.60 19.37
N MET A 478 14.71 -6.00 20.40
CA MET A 478 15.22 -6.00 21.77
C MET A 478 15.27 -7.42 22.35
N VAL A 479 14.23 -8.22 22.15
CA VAL A 479 14.21 -9.62 22.61
C VAL A 479 15.34 -10.43 21.95
N LEU A 480 15.50 -10.28 20.63
CA LEU A 480 16.60 -10.93 19.91
C LEU A 480 17.98 -10.44 20.40
N SER A 481 18.12 -9.14 20.71
CA SER A 481 19.36 -8.58 21.27
C SER A 481 19.76 -9.27 22.55
N VAL A 482 18.85 -9.36 23.52
CA VAL A 482 19.14 -10.03 24.80
C VAL A 482 19.42 -11.51 24.61
N VAL A 483 18.69 -12.20 23.72
CA VAL A 483 18.98 -13.60 23.39
C VAL A 483 20.42 -13.74 22.87
N LEU A 484 20.88 -12.85 21.99
CA LEU A 484 22.23 -12.89 21.45
C LEU A 484 23.27 -12.41 22.49
N ALA A 485 22.95 -11.43 23.34
CA ALA A 485 23.78 -11.00 24.45
C ALA A 485 23.98 -12.12 25.50
N LEU A 486 23.03 -13.05 25.63
CA LEU A 486 23.13 -14.20 26.50
C LEU A 486 23.71 -15.47 25.83
N THR A 487 23.81 -15.50 24.52
CA THR A 487 24.26 -16.66 23.74
C THR A 487 25.51 -16.39 22.92
N LEU A 488 25.40 -15.53 21.90
CA LEU A 488 26.47 -15.26 20.93
C LEU A 488 27.58 -14.40 21.52
N ALA A 489 27.25 -13.26 22.17
CA ALA A 489 28.25 -12.33 22.70
C ALA A 489 29.17 -12.98 23.72
N PRO A 490 28.71 -13.79 24.74
CA PRO A 490 29.57 -14.49 25.64
C PRO A 490 30.42 -15.56 24.97
N ALA A 491 29.89 -16.26 23.96
CA ALA A 491 30.64 -17.23 23.19
C ALA A 491 31.80 -16.59 22.41
N LEU A 492 31.54 -15.42 21.83
CA LEU A 492 32.56 -14.62 21.14
C LEU A 492 33.59 -14.04 22.10
N CYS A 493 33.18 -13.54 23.28
CA CYS A 493 34.10 -13.06 24.31
C CYS A 493 35.08 -14.18 24.75
N ALA A 494 34.55 -15.38 25.02
CA ALA A 494 35.36 -16.50 25.45
C ALA A 494 36.34 -17.00 24.38
N THR A 495 36.08 -16.73 23.08
CA THR A 495 36.90 -17.24 21.96
C THR A 495 37.79 -16.20 21.30
N LEU A 496 37.36 -14.95 21.22
CA LEU A 496 38.07 -13.88 20.48
C LEU A 496 38.95 -13.02 21.38
N LEU A 497 38.58 -12.84 22.66
CA LEU A 497 39.36 -12.01 23.58
C LEU A 497 40.67 -12.73 23.96
N LYS A 498 41.71 -11.93 24.14
CA LYS A 498 43.00 -12.38 24.65
C LYS A 498 43.21 -11.85 26.05
N PRO A 499 44.02 -12.59 26.92
CA PRO A 499 44.43 -12.05 28.23
C PRO A 499 44.99 -10.63 28.06
N ALA A 500 44.57 -9.73 28.94
CA ALA A 500 45.04 -8.36 28.92
C ALA A 500 46.55 -8.34 29.16
N HIS A 501 47.32 -8.07 28.13
CA HIS A 501 48.68 -7.58 28.31
C HIS A 501 48.56 -6.05 28.48
N ASP A 502 49.28 -5.50 29.44
CA ASP A 502 49.36 -4.09 29.80
C ASP A 502 49.90 -3.21 28.65
N ALA A 503 49.13 -3.09 27.58
CA ALA A 503 49.40 -2.22 26.46
C ALA A 503 48.28 -1.21 26.33
N GLN A 504 48.07 -0.36 27.33
CA GLN A 504 47.50 0.95 27.09
C GLN A 504 48.49 1.69 26.21
N THR A 505 48.14 1.96 24.96
CA THR A 505 48.90 2.81 24.06
C THR A 505 48.81 4.26 24.58
N ASP A 506 49.68 4.63 25.52
CA ASP A 506 49.78 6.00 26.05
C ASP A 506 50.37 6.99 25.03
N THR A 507 50.69 6.54 23.83
CA THR A 507 51.32 7.31 22.76
C THR A 507 50.38 7.52 21.57
N GLY A 508 50.52 8.69 20.91
CA GLY A 508 49.74 9.02 19.71
C GLY A 508 48.41 9.73 19.97
N LEU A 509 47.53 9.71 18.95
CA LEU A 509 46.20 10.36 19.00
C LEU A 509 45.27 9.72 20.04
N LEU A 510 45.28 8.40 20.16
CA LEU A 510 44.50 7.69 21.13
C LEU A 510 44.94 7.98 22.58
N GLY A 511 46.24 8.12 22.85
CA GLY A 511 46.71 8.53 24.16
C GLY A 511 46.33 9.98 24.52
N LYS A 512 46.24 10.90 23.54
CA LYS A 512 45.66 12.23 23.78
C LYS A 512 44.17 12.17 24.11
N PHE A 513 43.43 11.32 23.42
CA PHE A 513 42.02 11.09 23.69
C PHE A 513 41.81 10.57 25.13
N ASN A 514 42.56 9.53 25.53
CA ASN A 514 42.44 8.93 26.88
C ASN A 514 42.70 9.96 27.98
N ARG A 515 43.80 10.72 27.86
CA ARG A 515 44.09 11.80 28.82
C ARG A 515 43.01 12.90 28.84
N GLY A 516 42.41 13.20 27.70
CA GLY A 516 41.25 14.10 27.62
C GLY A 516 40.02 13.55 28.32
N TYR A 517 39.74 12.29 28.10
CA TYR A 517 38.63 11.57 28.69
C TYR A 517 38.75 11.44 30.22
N ASP A 518 39.95 11.07 30.72
CA ASP A 518 40.23 10.96 32.17
C ASP A 518 40.02 12.32 32.88
N ARG A 519 40.46 13.43 32.24
CA ARG A 519 40.21 14.78 32.78
C ARG A 519 38.71 15.13 32.80
N LEU A 520 37.99 14.74 31.77
CA LEU A 520 36.53 14.94 31.70
C LEU A 520 35.81 14.12 32.77
N GLN A 521 36.21 12.87 32.96
CA GLN A 521 35.70 11.97 34.00
C GLN A 521 35.92 12.52 35.40
N ALA A 522 37.14 12.98 35.69
CA ALA A 522 37.47 13.61 36.99
C ALA A 522 36.59 14.87 37.24
N LYS A 523 36.46 15.76 36.24
CA LYS A 523 35.60 16.93 36.34
C LYS A 523 34.12 16.58 36.52
N TYR A 524 33.68 15.52 35.89
CA TYR A 524 32.31 15.01 36.03
C TYR A 524 32.06 14.48 37.44
N ALA A 525 32.97 13.65 37.96
CA ALA A 525 32.90 13.15 39.32
C ALA A 525 32.83 14.26 40.37
N ASP A 526 33.69 15.30 40.23
CA ASP A 526 33.67 16.48 41.11
C ASP A 526 32.33 17.23 41.03
N LYS A 527 31.80 17.43 39.83
CA LYS A 527 30.48 18.09 39.65
C LYS A 527 29.33 17.26 40.24
N VAL A 528 29.33 15.94 40.03
CA VAL A 528 28.32 15.04 40.62
C VAL A 528 28.39 15.12 42.16
N GLY A 529 29.62 15.12 42.73
CA GLY A 529 29.82 15.36 44.15
C GLY A 529 29.18 16.67 44.63
N ALA A 530 29.40 17.78 43.90
CA ALA A 530 28.79 19.07 44.21
C ALA A 530 27.26 19.07 44.10
N VAL A 531 26.69 18.34 43.14
CA VAL A 531 25.23 18.16 42.98
C VAL A 531 24.62 17.43 44.18
N ILE A 532 25.28 16.33 44.61
CA ILE A 532 24.83 15.51 45.75
C ILE A 532 24.82 16.37 47.04
N HIS A 533 25.77 17.28 47.21
CA HIS A 533 25.84 18.15 48.38
C HIS A 533 24.78 19.28 48.39
N ARG A 534 24.10 19.56 47.26
CA ARG A 534 23.09 20.61 47.13
C ARG A 534 21.83 20.11 46.40
N PRO A 535 21.18 19.05 46.88
CA PRO A 535 20.12 18.35 46.15
C PRO A 535 18.89 19.25 45.87
N THR A 536 18.52 20.11 46.82
CA THR A 536 17.32 20.98 46.66
C THR A 536 17.43 21.95 45.51
N ARG A 537 18.61 22.56 45.26
CA ARG A 537 18.80 23.48 44.13
C ARG A 537 18.69 22.78 42.77
N TYR A 538 19.27 21.59 42.66
CA TYR A 538 19.26 20.84 41.42
C TYR A 538 17.90 20.18 41.16
N LEU A 539 17.15 19.78 42.22
CA LEU A 539 15.77 19.33 42.09
C LEU A 539 14.83 20.46 41.65
N LEU A 540 15.01 21.70 42.14
CA LEU A 540 14.28 22.87 41.64
C LEU A 540 14.59 23.17 40.16
N LEU A 541 15.86 23.11 39.76
CA LEU A 541 16.25 23.27 38.35
C LEU A 541 15.64 22.18 37.48
N TYR A 542 15.66 20.94 37.93
CA TYR A 542 15.02 19.81 37.23
C TYR A 542 13.51 20.01 37.10
N GLY A 543 12.83 20.45 38.18
CA GLY A 543 11.42 20.79 38.15
C GLY A 543 11.10 21.90 37.15
N LEU A 544 11.96 22.95 37.10
CA LEU A 544 11.82 24.02 36.12
C LEU A 544 11.96 23.52 34.68
N LEU A 545 12.93 22.62 34.42
CA LEU A 545 13.13 22.01 33.11
C LEU A 545 11.92 21.15 32.72
N LEU A 546 11.35 20.38 33.65
CA LEU A 546 10.15 19.60 33.40
C LEU A 546 8.94 20.48 33.05
N ILE A 547 8.76 21.60 33.76
CA ILE A 547 7.70 22.57 33.46
C ILE A 547 7.91 23.18 32.06
N ALA A 548 9.14 23.57 31.75
CA ALA A 548 9.47 24.12 30.43
C ALA A 548 9.20 23.08 29.32
N ALA A 549 9.60 21.83 29.51
CA ALA A 549 9.34 20.72 28.58
C ALA A 549 7.83 20.49 28.41
N ALA A 550 7.06 20.49 29.49
CA ALA A 550 5.60 20.34 29.45
C ALA A 550 4.94 21.49 28.68
N VAL A 551 5.36 22.76 28.92
CA VAL A 551 4.84 23.92 28.18
C VAL A 551 5.19 23.85 26.70
N MET A 552 6.42 23.43 26.34
CA MET A 552 6.78 23.23 24.95
C MET A 552 5.95 22.11 24.30
N TYR A 553 5.77 20.99 25.00
CA TYR A 553 4.96 19.86 24.51
C TYR A 553 3.51 20.26 24.21
N LEU A 554 2.89 21.04 25.11
CA LEU A 554 1.52 21.54 24.93
C LEU A 554 1.36 22.51 23.75
N ARG A 555 2.45 23.10 23.27
CA ARG A 555 2.46 24.03 22.12
C ARG A 555 2.81 23.37 20.80
N LEU A 556 3.23 22.11 20.81
CA LEU A 556 3.55 21.38 19.56
C LEU A 556 2.25 21.04 18.81
N PRO A 557 2.19 21.31 17.50
CA PRO A 557 1.08 20.83 16.70
C PRO A 557 1.09 19.30 16.68
N THR A 558 -0.08 18.72 16.86
CA THR A 558 -0.25 17.26 16.76
C THR A 558 -0.51 16.89 15.31
N GLY A 559 0.20 15.90 14.81
CA GLY A 559 0.03 15.31 13.48
C GLY A 559 0.12 13.79 13.55
N PHE A 560 -0.59 13.12 12.63
CA PHE A 560 -0.57 11.66 12.55
C PHE A 560 0.73 11.15 11.90
N LEU A 561 1.07 11.77 10.78
CA LEU A 561 2.32 11.56 10.04
C LEU A 561 2.89 12.94 9.67
N PRO A 562 4.22 13.10 9.58
CA PRO A 562 4.80 14.32 9.06
C PRO A 562 4.39 14.52 7.60
N ASN A 563 4.24 15.78 7.18
CA ASN A 563 4.02 16.10 5.78
C ASN A 563 5.28 15.76 4.99
N GLU A 564 5.12 14.96 3.95
CA GLU A 564 6.19 14.55 3.06
C GLU A 564 6.05 15.29 1.72
N ASP A 565 7.17 15.74 1.18
CA ASP A 565 7.24 16.26 -0.18
C ASP A 565 7.49 15.11 -1.16
N GLN A 566 6.43 14.71 -1.87
CA GLN A 566 6.50 13.64 -2.88
C GLN A 566 6.81 14.18 -4.29
N GLY A 567 7.17 15.45 -4.43
CA GLY A 567 7.49 16.08 -5.71
C GLY A 567 6.28 16.27 -6.63
N SER A 568 5.06 16.18 -6.10
CA SER A 568 3.81 16.32 -6.86
C SER A 568 2.89 17.36 -6.22
N VAL A 569 2.21 18.14 -7.05
CA VAL A 569 1.21 19.11 -6.63
C VAL A 569 -0.09 18.82 -7.36
N MET A 570 -1.19 18.73 -6.61
CA MET A 570 -2.53 18.61 -7.15
C MET A 570 -3.24 19.95 -7.00
N VAL A 571 -3.73 20.48 -8.12
CA VAL A 571 -4.56 21.70 -8.14
C VAL A 571 -5.98 21.29 -8.49
N GLN A 572 -6.92 21.59 -7.62
CA GLN A 572 -8.35 21.35 -7.84
C GLN A 572 -9.09 22.68 -7.84
N TYR A 573 -9.92 22.88 -8.85
CA TYR A 573 -10.83 24.03 -8.93
C TYR A 573 -12.22 23.57 -9.34
N THR A 574 -13.23 24.30 -8.88
CA THR A 574 -14.63 24.00 -9.18
C THR A 574 -15.31 25.29 -9.66
N LEU A 575 -15.95 25.19 -10.80
CA LEU A 575 -16.76 26.29 -11.34
C LEU A 575 -18.17 26.29 -10.74
N PRO A 576 -18.88 27.42 -10.75
CA PRO A 576 -20.28 27.49 -10.31
C PRO A 576 -21.16 26.48 -11.06
N ALA A 577 -22.24 26.04 -10.37
CA ALA A 577 -23.22 25.13 -10.97
C ALA A 577 -23.77 25.68 -12.29
N GLY A 578 -23.89 24.80 -13.30
CA GLY A 578 -24.32 25.18 -14.67
C GLY A 578 -23.17 25.57 -15.60
N ALA A 579 -21.91 25.50 -15.17
CA ALA A 579 -20.79 25.66 -16.08
C ALA A 579 -20.73 24.49 -17.08
N THR A 580 -20.51 24.79 -18.36
CA THR A 580 -20.31 23.76 -19.40
C THR A 580 -18.90 23.17 -19.32
N ASN A 581 -18.70 21.96 -19.87
CA ASN A 581 -17.37 21.35 -19.98
C ASN A 581 -16.38 22.27 -20.72
N ALA A 582 -16.79 22.88 -21.83
CA ALA A 582 -15.96 23.84 -22.59
C ALA A 582 -15.54 25.07 -21.78
N ARG A 583 -16.34 25.50 -20.79
CA ARG A 583 -15.98 26.60 -19.89
C ARG A 583 -15.03 26.14 -18.78
N THR A 584 -15.12 24.89 -18.38
CA THR A 584 -14.26 24.30 -17.34
C THR A 584 -12.88 24.01 -17.90
N SER A 585 -12.78 23.49 -19.12
CA SER A 585 -11.52 23.24 -19.86
C SER A 585 -10.85 24.54 -20.29
#